data_9da0681dcb8dc88f7ffa0d04254d0e3f
#
_entry.id   9da0681dcb8dc88f7ffa0d04254d0e3f
#
_cell.length_a   1.000
_cell.length_b   1.000
_cell.length_c   1.000
_cell.angle_alpha   90.00
_cell.angle_beta   90.00
_cell.angle_gamma   90.00
#
_symmetry.space_group_name_H-M   'P 1'
#
loop_
_entity.id
_entity.type
_entity.pdbx_description
1 polymer ?
#
loop_
_entity_poly.entity_id
_entity_poly.type
_entity_poly.pdbx_seq_one_letter_code
_entity_poly.pdbx_strand_id
1 'polypeptide(L)'
;MKIPNHFETYVEAVRSTSLHPKLKTIYATAFPSSINTLRNLIFYGPGGTGKYGQVLSCISKYSPTHLKYEKRLTITCNKETQTIKISDIHFEIDMSLLGCTSKLLWNEMHTQIVDVISARTDTVGIIVCKYFHNIHSELLETFYNYMHMPHHNNIRLKYILITEHISFIPNNILNSCEIIPIARPTSTMYKKIKPVSNASTSTSTSTSTSASKQWFTNANVTNIKSLQFGESISPMQELFDNLLHYICNVEQIRFAQLRELLYDILIYDFDINECAWHLISELKKKHVLQDENMTEVLIHTHKFLQYYNNNYRPIYHLENFAFMLVNMICANKKNSINTTVQHNTTQ
;
A
#
# COMPACT_ATOMS: atom_id res chain seq x y z
N MET A 1 15.42 23.57 -5.43
CA MET A 1 14.52 23.63 -6.59
C MET A 1 13.41 22.62 -6.35
N LYS A 2 12.16 23.06 -6.11
CA LYS A 2 11.04 22.14 -5.88
C LYS A 2 10.66 21.52 -7.22
N ILE A 3 10.77 20.20 -7.36
CA ILE A 3 10.25 19.48 -8.51
C ILE A 3 8.71 19.66 -8.46
N PRO A 4 8.07 20.25 -9.46
CA PRO A 4 6.63 20.36 -9.46
C PRO A 4 6.02 18.98 -9.63
N ASN A 5 5.46 18.42 -8.55
CA ASN A 5 4.68 17.18 -8.59
C ASN A 5 3.28 17.51 -9.13
N HIS A 6 3.19 17.78 -10.42
CA HIS A 6 1.91 18.01 -11.09
C HIS A 6 1.27 16.70 -11.51
N PHE A 7 -0.04 16.63 -11.57
CA PHE A 7 -0.79 15.45 -12.03
C PHE A 7 -0.34 14.98 -13.41
N GLU A 8 -0.06 15.91 -14.30
CA GLU A 8 0.40 15.65 -15.67
C GLU A 8 1.67 14.79 -15.70
N THR A 9 2.64 15.06 -14.84
CA THR A 9 3.90 14.29 -14.79
C THR A 9 3.68 12.82 -14.43
N TYR A 10 2.74 12.53 -13.54
CA TYR A 10 2.38 11.14 -13.21
C TYR A 10 1.66 10.44 -14.36
N VAL A 11 0.76 11.14 -15.04
CA VAL A 11 0.03 10.60 -16.21
C VAL A 11 1.01 10.31 -17.34
N GLU A 12 1.94 11.22 -17.64
CA GLU A 12 2.98 11.03 -18.66
C GLU A 12 3.94 9.89 -18.32
N ALA A 13 4.35 9.78 -17.06
CA ALA A 13 5.21 8.68 -16.61
C ALA A 13 4.56 7.31 -16.84
N VAL A 14 3.26 7.17 -16.55
CA VAL A 14 2.53 5.92 -16.79
C VAL A 14 2.32 5.65 -18.27
N ARG A 15 2.10 6.68 -19.09
CA ARG A 15 1.98 6.55 -20.54
C ARG A 15 3.29 6.14 -21.21
N SER A 16 4.41 6.71 -20.75
CA SER A 16 5.74 6.39 -21.29
C SER A 16 6.24 5.00 -20.89
N THR A 17 5.95 4.59 -19.65
CA THR A 17 6.44 3.31 -19.11
C THR A 17 5.36 2.65 -18.25
N SER A 18 4.59 1.74 -18.85
CA SER A 18 3.57 1.00 -18.12
C SER A 18 4.21 -0.13 -17.30
N LEU A 19 4.14 -0.04 -15.97
CA LEU A 19 4.59 -1.10 -15.06
C LEU A 19 3.60 -2.27 -14.97
N HIS A 20 2.34 -2.05 -15.34
CA HIS A 20 1.24 -2.99 -15.17
C HIS A 20 0.47 -3.23 -16.48
N PRO A 21 1.10 -3.76 -17.54
CA PRO A 21 0.43 -3.93 -18.82
C PRO A 21 -0.77 -4.89 -18.76
N LYS A 22 -0.75 -5.85 -17.83
CA LYS A 22 -1.85 -6.82 -17.62
C LYS A 22 -3.12 -6.19 -17.06
N LEU A 23 -3.03 -5.03 -16.40
CA LEU A 23 -4.19 -4.36 -15.81
C LEU A 23 -5.00 -3.54 -16.83
N LYS A 24 -4.54 -3.39 -18.07
CA LYS A 24 -5.26 -2.62 -19.11
C LYS A 24 -6.67 -3.15 -19.35
N THR A 25 -6.85 -4.48 -19.35
CA THR A 25 -8.16 -5.11 -19.53
C THR A 25 -9.09 -4.83 -18.34
N ILE A 26 -8.56 -4.90 -17.11
CA ILE A 26 -9.31 -4.60 -15.89
C ILE A 26 -9.69 -3.11 -15.85
N TYR A 27 -8.79 -2.22 -16.25
CA TYR A 27 -9.09 -0.79 -16.32
C TYR A 27 -10.16 -0.44 -17.36
N ALA A 28 -10.23 -1.18 -18.46
CA ALA A 28 -11.27 -0.97 -19.48
C ALA A 28 -12.68 -1.26 -18.95
N THR A 29 -12.82 -2.22 -18.05
CA THR A 29 -14.09 -2.55 -17.39
C THR A 29 -14.39 -1.68 -16.17
N ALA A 30 -13.41 -1.47 -15.29
CA ALA A 30 -13.57 -0.71 -14.06
C ALA A 30 -13.80 0.79 -14.30
N PHE A 31 -13.25 1.34 -15.39
CA PHE A 31 -13.43 2.74 -15.77
C PHE A 31 -14.26 2.82 -17.06
N PRO A 32 -15.59 2.92 -16.97
CA PRO A 32 -16.47 3.04 -18.13
C PRO A 32 -16.27 4.36 -18.87
N SER A 33 -16.87 4.51 -20.06
CA SER A 33 -16.74 5.74 -20.87
C SER A 33 -17.41 6.95 -20.18
N SER A 34 -18.51 6.73 -19.47
CA SER A 34 -19.19 7.79 -18.71
C SER A 34 -18.80 7.76 -17.24
N ILE A 35 -18.43 8.91 -16.68
CA ILE A 35 -18.15 9.08 -15.25
C ILE A 35 -19.36 8.74 -14.37
N ASN A 36 -20.58 8.92 -14.89
CA ASN A 36 -21.82 8.64 -14.16
C ASN A 36 -21.95 7.16 -13.78
N THR A 37 -21.44 6.26 -14.60
CA THR A 37 -21.50 4.81 -14.39
C THR A 37 -20.28 4.27 -13.64
N LEU A 38 -19.31 5.14 -13.30
CA LEU A 38 -18.16 4.77 -12.49
C LEU A 38 -18.63 4.27 -11.12
N ARG A 39 -18.07 3.16 -10.67
CA ARG A 39 -18.25 2.63 -9.32
C ARG A 39 -17.22 3.18 -8.36
N ASN A 40 -17.44 3.00 -7.06
CA ASN A 40 -16.38 3.23 -6.10
C ASN A 40 -15.30 2.15 -6.26
N LEU A 41 -14.03 2.51 -6.14
CA LEU A 41 -12.91 1.64 -6.42
C LEU A 41 -11.93 1.61 -5.24
N ILE A 42 -11.33 0.44 -5.02
CA ILE A 42 -10.21 0.27 -4.09
C ILE A 42 -9.00 -0.21 -4.89
N PHE A 43 -7.95 0.60 -4.92
CA PHE A 43 -6.64 0.22 -5.44
C PHE A 43 -5.76 -0.25 -4.31
N TYR A 44 -5.43 -1.53 -4.26
CA TYR A 44 -4.60 -2.06 -3.19
C TYR A 44 -3.36 -2.79 -3.68
N GLY A 45 -2.34 -2.81 -2.86
CA GLY A 45 -1.07 -3.49 -3.13
C GLY A 45 0.09 -2.84 -2.40
N PRO A 46 1.27 -3.44 -2.42
CA PRO A 46 2.44 -2.96 -1.68
C PRO A 46 2.83 -1.53 -2.00
N GLY A 47 3.55 -0.89 -1.09
CA GLY A 47 4.13 0.44 -1.29
C GLY A 47 5.02 0.49 -2.54
N GLY A 48 5.12 1.66 -3.17
CA GLY A 48 6.02 1.89 -4.30
C GLY A 48 5.72 1.12 -5.60
N THR A 49 4.51 0.61 -5.77
CA THR A 49 4.08 -0.09 -7.00
C THR A 49 3.47 0.82 -8.06
N GLY A 50 3.35 2.11 -7.78
CA GLY A 50 2.81 3.09 -8.74
C GLY A 50 1.29 3.20 -8.75
N LYS A 51 0.58 2.73 -7.70
CA LYS A 51 -0.89 2.81 -7.58
C LYS A 51 -1.45 4.19 -7.93
N TYR A 52 -0.88 5.23 -7.34
CA TYR A 52 -1.32 6.60 -7.55
C TYR A 52 -1.25 7.05 -9.01
N GLY A 53 -0.12 6.80 -9.68
CA GLY A 53 0.03 7.12 -11.11
C GLY A 53 -0.98 6.37 -11.98
N GLN A 54 -1.27 5.09 -11.66
CA GLN A 54 -2.28 4.30 -12.37
C GLN A 54 -3.68 4.92 -12.22
N VAL A 55 -4.06 5.32 -11.00
CA VAL A 55 -5.34 6.00 -10.74
C VAL A 55 -5.43 7.29 -11.56
N LEU A 56 -4.43 8.17 -11.50
CA LEU A 56 -4.42 9.42 -12.27
C LEU A 56 -4.51 9.17 -13.79
N SER A 57 -3.77 8.18 -14.29
CA SER A 57 -3.83 7.80 -15.70
C SER A 57 -5.22 7.33 -16.11
N CYS A 58 -5.92 6.57 -15.24
CA CYS A 58 -7.27 6.09 -15.52
C CYS A 58 -8.32 7.20 -15.48
N ILE A 59 -8.26 8.11 -14.49
CA ILE A 59 -9.24 9.20 -14.37
C ILE A 59 -8.99 10.34 -15.37
N SER A 60 -7.78 10.45 -15.94
CA SER A 60 -7.42 11.50 -16.90
C SER A 60 -8.34 11.53 -18.12
N LYS A 61 -8.97 10.40 -18.47
CA LYS A 61 -9.92 10.33 -19.59
C LYS A 61 -11.23 11.08 -19.35
N TYR A 62 -11.61 11.27 -18.07
CA TYR A 62 -12.81 12.02 -17.71
C TYR A 62 -12.55 13.53 -17.62
N SER A 63 -11.28 13.94 -17.57
CA SER A 63 -10.87 15.33 -17.47
C SER A 63 -10.80 15.96 -18.87
N PRO A 64 -11.54 17.03 -19.14
CA PRO A 64 -11.42 17.80 -20.40
C PRO A 64 -10.00 18.33 -20.64
N THR A 65 -9.27 18.63 -19.55
CA THR A 65 -7.90 19.14 -19.61
C THR A 65 -6.84 18.06 -19.48
N HIS A 66 -7.24 16.78 -19.39
CA HIS A 66 -6.34 15.64 -19.13
C HIS A 66 -5.49 15.80 -17.87
N LEU A 67 -6.06 16.39 -16.81
CA LEU A 67 -5.42 16.69 -15.52
C LEU A 67 -4.21 17.64 -15.62
N LYS A 68 -4.17 18.51 -16.61
CA LYS A 68 -3.09 19.47 -16.81
C LYS A 68 -3.01 20.51 -15.68
N TYR A 69 -4.16 20.89 -15.12
CA TYR A 69 -4.24 21.93 -14.10
C TYR A 69 -4.43 21.36 -12.72
N GLU A 70 -3.55 21.75 -11.80
CA GLU A 70 -3.61 21.45 -10.37
C GLU A 70 -3.91 22.74 -9.62
N LYS A 71 -4.94 22.72 -8.79
CA LYS A 71 -5.25 23.79 -7.83
C LYS A 71 -5.13 23.25 -6.42
N ARG A 72 -4.94 24.14 -5.46
CA ARG A 72 -4.93 23.82 -4.04
C ARG A 72 -6.07 24.54 -3.35
N LEU A 73 -6.83 23.79 -2.56
CA LEU A 73 -7.86 24.33 -1.67
C LEU A 73 -7.38 24.15 -0.25
N THR A 74 -7.30 25.24 0.49
CA THR A 74 -6.94 25.24 1.90
C THR A 74 -8.21 25.27 2.73
N ILE A 75 -8.36 24.31 3.61
CA ILE A 75 -9.51 24.12 4.49
C ILE A 75 -9.04 24.32 5.91
N THR A 76 -9.71 25.17 6.66
CA THR A 76 -9.38 25.48 8.03
C THR A 76 -10.49 24.97 8.93
N CYS A 77 -10.14 24.09 9.89
CA CYS A 77 -11.04 23.58 10.89
C CYS A 77 -10.34 23.63 12.26
N ASN A 78 -10.94 24.26 13.29
CA ASN A 78 -10.43 24.32 14.65
C ASN A 78 -8.94 24.71 14.76
N LYS A 79 -8.47 25.72 14.03
CA LYS A 79 -7.06 26.18 13.96
C LYS A 79 -6.10 25.25 13.21
N GLU A 80 -6.55 24.11 12.73
CA GLU A 80 -5.78 23.24 11.82
C GLU A 80 -6.11 23.61 10.39
N THR A 81 -5.07 23.74 9.57
CA THR A 81 -5.22 24.03 8.13
C THR A 81 -4.71 22.85 7.35
N GLN A 82 -5.56 22.30 6.49
CA GLN A 82 -5.19 21.25 5.56
C GLN A 82 -5.36 21.72 4.12
N THR A 83 -4.45 21.27 3.27
CA THR A 83 -4.49 21.62 1.86
C THR A 83 -4.78 20.39 1.02
N ILE A 84 -5.88 20.41 0.29
CA ILE A 84 -6.23 19.36 -0.68
C ILE A 84 -5.88 19.81 -2.09
N LYS A 85 -5.50 18.84 -2.93
CA LYS A 85 -5.26 19.09 -4.34
C LYS A 85 -6.53 18.84 -5.13
N ILE A 86 -6.81 19.73 -6.09
CA ILE A 86 -8.03 19.68 -6.89
C ILE A 86 -7.66 19.75 -8.37
N SER A 87 -8.36 18.97 -9.16
CA SER A 87 -8.41 19.13 -10.62
C SER A 87 -9.82 19.56 -11.07
N ASP A 88 -10.02 19.57 -12.37
CA ASP A 88 -11.33 19.79 -12.99
C ASP A 88 -12.37 18.72 -12.63
N ILE A 89 -11.98 17.48 -12.33
CA ILE A 89 -12.90 16.37 -12.05
C ILE A 89 -12.67 15.68 -10.71
N HIS A 90 -11.50 15.82 -10.07
CA HIS A 90 -11.21 15.10 -8.84
C HIS A 90 -10.62 15.95 -7.73
N PHE A 91 -10.76 15.45 -6.52
CA PHE A 91 -10.24 16.01 -5.27
C PHE A 91 -9.36 14.95 -4.60
N GLU A 92 -8.15 15.33 -4.19
CA GLU A 92 -7.24 14.42 -3.50
C GLU A 92 -7.16 14.74 -2.03
N ILE A 93 -7.40 13.73 -1.20
CA ILE A 93 -7.28 13.82 0.25
C ILE A 93 -6.24 12.81 0.70
N ASP A 94 -5.29 13.28 1.49
CA ASP A 94 -4.29 12.45 2.13
C ASP A 94 -4.80 12.06 3.53
N MET A 95 -5.16 10.77 3.70
CA MET A 95 -5.77 10.28 4.93
C MET A 95 -4.78 10.24 6.10
N SER A 96 -3.47 10.19 5.82
CA SER A 96 -2.43 10.20 6.85
C SER A 96 -2.28 11.55 7.54
N LEU A 97 -2.74 12.63 6.91
CA LEU A 97 -2.62 13.99 7.44
C LEU A 97 -3.81 14.43 8.30
N LEU A 98 -4.87 13.62 8.38
CA LEU A 98 -6.10 14.01 9.09
C LEU A 98 -5.98 13.90 10.62
N GLY A 99 -5.12 13.03 11.12
CA GLY A 99 -4.86 12.87 12.56
C GLY A 99 -6.08 12.53 13.41
N CYS A 100 -6.03 12.89 14.68
CA CYS A 100 -7.10 12.63 15.65
C CYS A 100 -8.38 13.46 15.41
N THR A 101 -8.27 14.61 14.74
CA THR A 101 -9.41 15.46 14.36
C THR A 101 -10.07 15.05 13.05
N SER A 102 -9.70 13.89 12.53
CA SER A 102 -10.06 13.38 11.22
C SER A 102 -11.55 13.44 10.90
N LYS A 103 -12.43 13.12 11.86
CA LYS A 103 -13.88 13.12 11.66
C LYS A 103 -14.44 14.52 11.40
N LEU A 104 -14.01 15.51 12.16
CA LEU A 104 -14.44 16.90 12.00
C LEU A 104 -13.88 17.51 10.73
N LEU A 105 -12.59 17.30 10.50
CA LEU A 105 -11.90 17.81 9.33
C LEU A 105 -12.43 17.19 8.03
N TRP A 106 -12.72 15.88 8.04
CA TRP A 106 -13.36 15.21 6.91
C TRP A 106 -14.74 15.78 6.59
N ASN A 107 -15.57 16.01 7.62
CA ASN A 107 -16.90 16.59 7.43
C ASN A 107 -16.81 17.96 6.75
N GLU A 108 -15.90 18.81 7.20
CA GLU A 108 -15.69 20.13 6.60
C GLU A 108 -15.18 20.03 5.14
N MET A 109 -14.18 19.16 4.91
CA MET A 109 -13.67 18.90 3.55
C MET A 109 -14.78 18.40 2.62
N HIS A 110 -15.59 17.45 3.09
CA HIS A 110 -16.68 16.88 2.32
C HIS A 110 -17.72 17.93 1.96
N THR A 111 -18.11 18.78 2.91
CA THR A 111 -19.05 19.88 2.67
C THR A 111 -18.51 20.85 1.62
N GLN A 112 -17.26 21.29 1.76
CA GLN A 112 -16.64 22.19 0.78
C GLN A 112 -16.48 21.56 -0.61
N ILE A 113 -16.20 20.25 -0.69
CA ILE A 113 -16.17 19.52 -1.97
C ILE A 113 -17.56 19.53 -2.62
N VAL A 114 -18.61 19.26 -1.86
CA VAL A 114 -19.99 19.31 -2.35
C VAL A 114 -20.34 20.72 -2.84
N ASP A 115 -19.96 21.76 -2.12
CA ASP A 115 -20.19 23.15 -2.52
C ASP A 115 -19.47 23.50 -3.83
N VAL A 116 -18.21 23.10 -3.96
CA VAL A 116 -17.44 23.30 -5.20
C VAL A 116 -18.07 22.57 -6.39
N ILE A 117 -18.59 21.37 -6.19
CA ILE A 117 -19.25 20.59 -7.26
C ILE A 117 -20.62 21.22 -7.60
N SER A 118 -21.37 21.68 -6.60
CA SER A 118 -22.66 22.33 -6.83
C SER A 118 -22.56 23.59 -7.70
N ALA A 119 -21.43 24.27 -7.66
CA ALA A 119 -21.13 25.46 -8.48
C ALA A 119 -20.66 25.10 -9.91
N ARG A 120 -20.44 23.81 -10.22
CA ARG A 120 -20.04 23.35 -11.57
C ARG A 120 -21.25 23.00 -12.42
N THR A 121 -21.06 22.98 -13.73
CA THR A 121 -22.05 22.47 -14.68
C THR A 121 -22.23 20.96 -14.57
N ASP A 122 -21.14 20.24 -14.32
CA ASP A 122 -21.13 18.81 -14.10
C ASP A 122 -21.26 18.50 -12.60
N THR A 123 -22.34 17.80 -12.23
CA THR A 123 -22.66 17.46 -10.83
C THR A 123 -21.98 16.18 -10.34
N VAL A 124 -20.91 15.74 -11.00
CA VAL A 124 -20.15 14.54 -10.63
C VAL A 124 -18.73 14.91 -10.24
N GLY A 125 -18.25 14.33 -9.13
CA GLY A 125 -16.88 14.49 -8.65
C GLY A 125 -16.27 13.17 -8.22
N ILE A 126 -14.95 13.06 -8.34
CA ILE A 126 -14.18 11.91 -7.86
C ILE A 126 -13.37 12.36 -6.65
N ILE A 127 -13.50 11.64 -5.53
CA ILE A 127 -12.66 11.83 -4.35
C ILE A 127 -11.62 10.71 -4.32
N VAL A 128 -10.34 11.07 -4.42
CA VAL A 128 -9.21 10.15 -4.33
C VAL A 128 -8.63 10.21 -2.92
N CYS A 129 -8.86 9.17 -2.13
CA CYS A 129 -8.32 9.03 -0.78
C CYS A 129 -6.97 8.31 -0.85
N LYS A 130 -5.88 9.05 -0.63
CA LYS A 130 -4.52 8.49 -0.60
C LYS A 130 -4.19 7.98 0.80
N TYR A 131 -3.32 6.97 0.87
CA TYR A 131 -2.90 6.35 2.13
C TYR A 131 -4.08 5.96 3.02
N PHE A 132 -5.09 5.34 2.42
CA PHE A 132 -6.32 4.99 3.14
C PHE A 132 -6.06 4.03 4.32
N HIS A 133 -4.98 3.27 4.30
CA HIS A 133 -4.54 2.43 5.42
C HIS A 133 -4.16 3.22 6.69
N ASN A 134 -3.89 4.53 6.57
CA ASN A 134 -3.60 5.42 7.69
C ASN A 134 -4.83 6.20 8.19
N ILE A 135 -6.04 5.79 7.76
CA ILE A 135 -7.29 6.40 8.24
C ILE A 135 -7.47 6.16 9.74
N HIS A 136 -7.89 7.19 10.46
CA HIS A 136 -8.22 7.05 11.88
C HIS A 136 -9.49 6.20 12.08
N SER A 137 -9.51 5.36 13.12
CA SER A 137 -10.59 4.40 13.38
C SER A 137 -11.97 5.06 13.46
N GLU A 138 -12.09 6.19 14.15
CA GLU A 138 -13.37 6.91 14.28
C GLU A 138 -13.95 7.39 12.93
N LEU A 139 -13.07 7.82 12.02
CA LEU A 139 -13.50 8.18 10.68
C LEU A 139 -13.86 6.94 9.86
N LEU A 140 -13.09 5.86 9.98
CA LEU A 140 -13.35 4.61 9.28
C LEU A 140 -14.73 4.05 9.57
N GLU A 141 -15.18 4.08 10.84
CA GLU A 141 -16.52 3.64 11.25
C GLU A 141 -17.65 4.41 10.55
N THR A 142 -17.45 5.69 10.30
CA THR A 142 -18.48 6.56 9.71
C THR A 142 -18.29 6.75 8.20
N PHE A 143 -17.17 6.31 7.63
CA PHE A 143 -16.79 6.56 6.23
C PHE A 143 -17.82 6.01 5.23
N TYR A 144 -18.38 4.84 5.52
CA TYR A 144 -19.44 4.23 4.70
C TYR A 144 -20.65 5.17 4.51
N ASN A 145 -21.02 5.91 5.54
CA ASN A 145 -22.16 6.83 5.48
C ASN A 145 -21.90 7.96 4.49
N TYR A 146 -20.67 8.49 4.44
CA TYR A 146 -20.28 9.51 3.45
C TYR A 146 -20.32 8.99 2.02
N MET A 147 -19.94 7.73 1.80
CA MET A 147 -19.99 7.10 0.47
C MET A 147 -21.40 6.95 -0.07
N HIS A 148 -22.39 6.86 0.81
CA HIS A 148 -23.81 6.65 0.48
C HIS A 148 -24.70 7.85 0.81
N MET A 149 -24.13 8.96 1.27
CA MET A 149 -24.88 10.15 1.62
C MET A 149 -25.60 10.73 0.39
N PRO A 150 -26.92 10.91 0.45
CA PRO A 150 -27.63 11.61 -0.61
C PRO A 150 -27.31 13.11 -0.59
N HIS A 151 -26.98 13.67 -1.73
CA HIS A 151 -26.72 15.08 -1.88
C HIS A 151 -27.84 15.79 -2.63
N HIS A 152 -28.08 17.05 -2.28
CA HIS A 152 -28.98 17.91 -3.04
C HIS A 152 -28.45 18.12 -4.47
N ASN A 153 -29.31 18.55 -5.39
CA ASN A 153 -28.98 18.87 -6.77
C ASN A 153 -28.39 17.72 -7.60
N ASN A 154 -28.75 16.45 -7.29
CA ASN A 154 -28.24 15.27 -8.01
C ASN A 154 -26.71 15.13 -8.05
N ILE A 155 -26.01 15.70 -7.09
CA ILE A 155 -24.56 15.56 -6.96
C ILE A 155 -24.21 14.10 -6.70
N ARG A 156 -23.27 13.57 -7.47
CA ARG A 156 -22.77 12.20 -7.36
C ARG A 156 -21.29 12.21 -7.06
N LEU A 157 -20.92 11.70 -5.90
CA LEU A 157 -19.54 11.50 -5.51
C LEU A 157 -19.11 10.06 -5.77
N LYS A 158 -17.93 9.90 -6.34
CA LYS A 158 -17.29 8.61 -6.58
C LYS A 158 -15.99 8.56 -5.78
N TYR A 159 -15.78 7.47 -5.08
CA TYR A 159 -14.62 7.31 -4.20
C TYR A 159 -13.62 6.36 -4.82
N ILE A 160 -12.34 6.75 -4.84
CA ILE A 160 -11.21 5.89 -5.21
C ILE A 160 -10.28 5.85 -4.02
N LEU A 161 -10.22 4.69 -3.35
CA LEU A 161 -9.40 4.47 -2.17
C LEU A 161 -8.07 3.84 -2.60
N ILE A 162 -6.95 4.47 -2.25
CA ILE A 162 -5.61 3.95 -2.50
C ILE A 162 -5.03 3.48 -1.18
N THR A 163 -4.83 2.17 -1.07
CA THR A 163 -4.39 1.52 0.16
C THR A 163 -3.24 0.55 -0.10
N GLU A 164 -2.48 0.22 0.93
CA GLU A 164 -1.44 -0.81 0.85
C GLU A 164 -1.98 -2.19 1.25
N HIS A 165 -3.01 -2.24 2.06
CA HIS A 165 -3.70 -3.45 2.48
C HIS A 165 -5.20 -3.21 2.68
N ILE A 166 -5.98 -4.29 2.68
CA ILE A 166 -7.45 -4.23 2.74
C ILE A 166 -8.04 -4.92 3.98
N SER A 167 -7.23 -5.65 4.74
CA SER A 167 -7.69 -6.47 5.86
C SER A 167 -8.42 -5.70 6.96
N PHE A 168 -8.06 -4.42 7.15
CA PHE A 168 -8.66 -3.55 8.17
C PHE A 168 -9.97 -2.90 7.71
N ILE A 169 -10.26 -2.90 6.41
CA ILE A 169 -11.43 -2.21 5.84
C ILE A 169 -12.69 -3.01 6.16
N PRO A 170 -13.73 -2.38 6.75
CA PRO A 170 -15.00 -3.05 7.04
C PRO A 170 -15.69 -3.61 5.79
N ASN A 171 -16.41 -4.71 5.95
CA ASN A 171 -17.09 -5.42 4.84
C ASN A 171 -18.11 -4.55 4.10
N ASN A 172 -18.77 -3.61 4.79
CA ASN A 172 -19.71 -2.69 4.17
C ASN A 172 -19.04 -1.80 3.11
N ILE A 173 -17.82 -1.31 3.38
CA ILE A 173 -17.01 -0.53 2.43
C ILE A 173 -16.49 -1.45 1.32
N LEU A 174 -15.96 -2.63 1.66
CA LEU A 174 -15.44 -3.58 0.67
C LEU A 174 -16.53 -3.99 -0.34
N ASN A 175 -17.74 -4.28 0.14
CA ASN A 175 -18.87 -4.67 -0.72
C ASN A 175 -19.41 -3.52 -1.58
N SER A 176 -19.14 -2.27 -1.21
CA SER A 176 -19.56 -1.07 -1.96
C SER A 176 -18.57 -0.68 -3.06
N CYS A 177 -17.41 -1.33 -3.11
CA CYS A 177 -16.30 -0.97 -4.00
C CYS A 177 -15.91 -2.14 -4.88
N GLU A 178 -15.47 -1.84 -6.10
CA GLU A 178 -14.74 -2.80 -6.94
C GLU A 178 -13.25 -2.77 -6.57
N ILE A 179 -12.68 -3.94 -6.30
CA ILE A 179 -11.32 -4.07 -5.77
C ILE A 179 -10.36 -4.37 -6.92
N ILE A 180 -9.34 -3.53 -7.09
CA ILE A 180 -8.30 -3.66 -8.11
C ILE A 180 -6.95 -3.94 -7.44
N PRO A 181 -6.46 -5.19 -7.47
CA PRO A 181 -5.16 -5.53 -6.92
C PRO A 181 -4.02 -5.07 -7.84
N ILE A 182 -3.01 -4.42 -7.26
CA ILE A 182 -1.78 -4.02 -7.97
C ILE A 182 -0.61 -4.78 -7.38
N ALA A 183 -0.19 -5.84 -8.06
CA ALA A 183 0.97 -6.62 -7.67
C ALA A 183 2.27 -5.85 -7.89
N ARG A 184 3.35 -6.27 -7.21
CA ARG A 184 4.69 -5.72 -7.50
C ARG A 184 5.10 -6.03 -8.93
N PRO A 185 5.59 -5.03 -9.67
CA PRO A 185 6.23 -5.27 -10.95
C PRO A 185 7.44 -6.19 -10.79
N THR A 186 7.81 -6.90 -11.85
CA THR A 186 9.04 -7.70 -11.85
C THR A 186 10.28 -6.80 -11.86
N SER A 187 11.41 -7.31 -11.36
CA SER A 187 12.69 -6.57 -11.36
C SER A 187 13.08 -6.08 -12.77
N THR A 188 12.73 -6.83 -13.81
CA THR A 188 12.95 -6.43 -15.20
C THR A 188 12.11 -5.22 -15.62
N MET A 189 10.93 -5.04 -15.05
CA MET A 189 10.07 -3.88 -15.31
C MET A 189 10.58 -2.64 -14.58
N TYR A 190 11.02 -2.77 -13.34
CA TYR A 190 11.66 -1.66 -12.62
C TYR A 190 12.92 -1.14 -13.32
N LYS A 191 13.74 -2.03 -13.89
CA LYS A 191 14.95 -1.66 -14.66
C LYS A 191 14.65 -0.82 -15.92
N LYS A 192 13.42 -0.86 -16.44
CA LYS A 192 12.99 -0.04 -17.60
C LYS A 192 12.69 1.41 -17.22
N ILE A 193 12.46 1.69 -15.94
CA ILE A 193 12.27 3.06 -15.46
C ILE A 193 13.64 3.72 -15.48
N LYS A 194 13.84 4.69 -16.38
CA LYS A 194 15.06 5.51 -16.34
C LYS A 194 15.08 6.29 -15.03
N PRO A 195 16.19 6.26 -14.26
CA PRO A 195 16.33 7.19 -13.15
C PRO A 195 16.17 8.60 -13.74
N VAL A 196 15.34 9.43 -13.08
CA VAL A 196 15.27 10.86 -13.41
C VAL A 196 16.65 11.41 -13.11
N SER A 197 17.48 11.51 -14.13
CA SER A 197 18.77 12.20 -14.03
C SER A 197 18.43 13.64 -13.69
N ASN A 198 18.82 14.08 -12.49
CA ASN A 198 18.88 15.49 -12.15
C ASN A 198 19.87 16.14 -13.13
N ALA A 199 19.35 16.62 -14.25
CA ALA A 199 20.08 17.42 -15.20
C ALA A 199 20.25 18.81 -14.59
N SER A 200 21.30 18.96 -13.81
CA SER A 200 22.03 20.21 -13.61
C SER A 200 23.11 20.05 -12.54
N THR A 201 24.23 19.48 -12.91
CA THR A 201 25.56 19.97 -12.55
C THR A 201 26.56 19.36 -13.53
N SER A 202 26.88 20.18 -14.53
CA SER A 202 28.05 20.01 -15.36
C SER A 202 29.30 20.16 -14.48
N THR A 203 30.02 19.10 -14.25
CA THR A 203 31.50 19.13 -14.23
C THR A 203 32.02 17.69 -14.39
N SER A 204 32.73 17.55 -15.49
CA SER A 204 33.67 16.52 -15.89
C SER A 204 34.24 15.63 -14.78
N THR A 205 34.05 14.32 -14.86
CA THR A 205 35.12 13.32 -14.90
C THR A 205 34.57 11.96 -15.33
N SER A 206 35.05 11.51 -16.44
CA SER A 206 34.78 10.25 -17.12
C SER A 206 35.42 9.06 -16.41
N THR A 207 34.77 8.45 -15.41
CA THR A 207 35.13 7.09 -14.91
C THR A 207 34.04 6.41 -14.06
N SER A 208 32.85 6.96 -13.90
CA SER A 208 31.82 6.41 -13.01
C SER A 208 30.62 5.70 -13.68
N THR A 209 30.66 5.55 -15.02
CA THR A 209 29.52 5.00 -15.78
C THR A 209 29.39 3.47 -15.73
N SER A 210 30.44 2.76 -15.34
CA SER A 210 30.43 1.29 -15.21
C SER A 210 29.95 0.83 -13.82
N ALA A 211 30.29 1.56 -12.76
CA ALA A 211 29.91 1.21 -11.40
C ALA A 211 28.40 1.41 -11.14
N SER A 212 27.81 2.49 -11.63
CA SER A 212 26.36 2.75 -11.48
C SER A 212 25.50 1.76 -12.25
N LYS A 213 25.94 1.29 -13.43
CA LYS A 213 25.26 0.23 -14.17
C LYS A 213 25.34 -1.13 -13.47
N GLN A 214 26.44 -1.42 -12.80
CA GLN A 214 26.63 -2.68 -12.08
C GLN A 214 25.82 -2.75 -10.78
N TRP A 215 25.58 -1.60 -10.12
CA TRP A 215 24.73 -1.49 -8.93
C TRP A 215 23.27 -1.88 -9.22
N PHE A 216 22.69 -1.37 -10.31
CA PHE A 216 21.32 -1.67 -10.70
C PHE A 216 21.11 -3.12 -11.19
N THR A 217 22.17 -3.86 -11.51
CA THR A 217 22.05 -5.26 -11.93
C THR A 217 21.89 -6.23 -10.77
N ASN A 218 22.39 -5.90 -9.58
CA ASN A 218 22.41 -6.78 -8.42
C ASN A 218 21.43 -6.37 -7.30
N ALA A 219 20.88 -5.15 -7.32
CA ALA A 219 19.91 -4.72 -6.31
C ALA A 219 18.50 -5.32 -6.60
N ASN A 220 17.90 -5.95 -5.60
CA ASN A 220 16.51 -6.38 -5.62
C ASN A 220 15.61 -5.14 -5.48
N VAL A 221 15.40 -4.43 -6.58
CA VAL A 221 14.53 -3.25 -6.59
C VAL A 221 13.08 -3.72 -6.48
N THR A 222 12.45 -3.42 -5.36
CA THR A 222 11.07 -3.79 -5.07
C THR A 222 10.12 -2.59 -4.95
N ASN A 223 10.67 -1.38 -4.96
CA ASN A 223 9.94 -0.14 -4.73
C ASN A 223 10.42 0.97 -5.68
N ILE A 224 9.51 1.72 -6.30
CA ILE A 224 9.84 2.85 -7.17
C ILE A 224 10.56 3.96 -6.40
N LYS A 225 10.22 4.15 -5.13
CA LYS A 225 10.86 5.18 -4.30
C LYS A 225 12.34 4.90 -4.06
N SER A 226 12.72 3.63 -3.94
CA SER A 226 14.12 3.23 -3.73
C SER A 226 15.02 3.48 -4.94
N LEU A 227 14.45 3.52 -6.15
CA LEU A 227 15.19 3.87 -7.36
C LEU A 227 15.76 5.29 -7.35
N GLN A 228 15.25 6.17 -6.50
CA GLN A 228 15.68 7.57 -6.42
C GLN A 228 16.87 7.77 -5.47
N PHE A 229 17.16 6.84 -4.55
CA PHE A 229 18.06 7.06 -3.43
C PHE A 229 19.33 6.19 -3.42
N GLY A 230 19.51 5.26 -4.33
CA GLY A 230 20.70 4.38 -4.39
C GLY A 230 20.89 3.63 -3.07
N GLU A 231 20.30 2.49 -2.89
CA GLU A 231 20.30 1.78 -1.61
C GLU A 231 21.63 1.12 -1.26
N SER A 232 22.11 1.40 -0.06
CA SER A 232 22.93 0.52 0.76
C SER A 232 22.03 -0.53 1.47
N ILE A 233 22.60 -1.61 1.95
CA ILE A 233 21.97 -2.74 2.64
C ILE A 233 20.88 -2.25 3.60
N SER A 234 19.65 -2.75 3.41
CA SER A 234 18.50 -2.35 4.22
C SER A 234 18.66 -2.86 5.66
N PRO A 235 18.56 -1.99 6.69
CA PRO A 235 18.58 -2.41 8.11
C PRO A 235 17.47 -3.42 8.42
N MET A 236 16.41 -3.41 7.65
CA MET A 236 15.31 -4.34 7.70
C MET A 236 15.77 -5.79 7.48
N GLN A 237 16.75 -6.04 6.61
CA GLN A 237 17.18 -7.39 6.27
C GLN A 237 17.89 -8.07 7.43
N GLU A 238 18.76 -7.36 8.14
CA GLU A 238 19.48 -7.88 9.32
C GLU A 238 18.51 -8.24 10.45
N LEU A 239 17.53 -7.39 10.72
CA LEU A 239 16.50 -7.65 11.73
C LEU A 239 15.67 -8.89 11.38
N PHE A 240 15.29 -9.03 10.11
CA PHE A 240 14.51 -10.20 9.66
C PHE A 240 15.31 -11.51 9.69
N ASP A 241 16.58 -11.48 9.34
CA ASP A 241 17.45 -12.66 9.43
C ASP A 241 17.56 -13.14 10.89
N ASN A 242 17.68 -12.21 11.84
CA ASN A 242 17.67 -12.53 13.26
C ASN A 242 16.31 -13.09 13.70
N LEU A 243 15.20 -12.47 13.32
CA LEU A 243 13.85 -12.93 13.66
C LEU A 243 13.56 -14.32 13.08
N LEU A 244 13.94 -14.58 11.83
CA LEU A 244 13.84 -15.90 11.19
C LEU A 244 14.68 -16.95 11.92
N HIS A 245 15.90 -16.58 12.36
CA HIS A 245 16.74 -17.48 13.11
C HIS A 245 16.05 -17.92 14.42
N TYR A 246 15.46 -16.98 15.16
CA TYR A 246 14.71 -17.29 16.38
C TYR A 246 13.46 -18.14 16.12
N ILE A 247 12.67 -17.81 15.11
CA ILE A 247 11.44 -18.55 14.77
C ILE A 247 11.77 -20.00 14.35
N CYS A 248 12.86 -20.23 13.63
CA CYS A 248 13.27 -21.56 13.18
C CYS A 248 13.90 -22.42 14.29
N ASN A 249 14.55 -21.79 15.28
CA ASN A 249 15.27 -22.46 16.37
C ASN A 249 14.51 -22.35 17.70
N VAL A 250 13.38 -23.04 17.77
CA VAL A 250 12.41 -22.97 18.88
C VAL A 250 13.04 -23.24 20.25
N GLU A 251 14.03 -24.12 20.33
CA GLU A 251 14.70 -24.51 21.60
C GLU A 251 15.54 -23.33 22.18
N GLN A 252 15.92 -22.36 21.36
CA GLN A 252 16.73 -21.23 21.77
C GLN A 252 15.91 -19.95 22.01
N ILE A 253 14.58 -20.02 21.84
CA ILE A 253 13.72 -18.85 22.00
C ILE A 253 13.71 -18.39 23.45
N ARG A 254 14.29 -17.21 23.70
CA ARG A 254 14.06 -16.45 24.93
C ARG A 254 13.03 -15.38 24.63
N PHE A 255 11.91 -15.43 25.35
CA PHE A 255 10.78 -14.51 25.15
C PHE A 255 11.20 -13.05 25.16
N ALA A 256 12.08 -12.64 26.07
CA ALA A 256 12.55 -11.26 26.15
C ALA A 256 13.26 -10.80 24.87
N GLN A 257 14.14 -11.65 24.31
CA GLN A 257 14.89 -11.33 23.09
C GLN A 257 13.97 -11.31 21.85
N LEU A 258 13.02 -12.23 21.75
CA LEU A 258 12.01 -12.18 20.68
C LEU A 258 11.21 -10.89 20.76
N ARG A 259 10.79 -10.50 21.96
CA ARG A 259 10.04 -9.27 22.19
C ARG A 259 10.85 -8.02 21.80
N GLU A 260 12.13 -7.97 22.11
CA GLU A 260 13.03 -6.87 21.68
C GLU A 260 13.06 -6.74 20.16
N LEU A 261 13.26 -7.84 19.43
CA LEU A 261 13.24 -7.83 17.95
C LEU A 261 11.89 -7.38 17.38
N LEU A 262 10.78 -7.76 18.03
CA LEU A 262 9.45 -7.28 17.62
C LEU A 262 9.24 -5.81 17.91
N TYR A 263 9.84 -5.27 19.00
CA TYR A 263 9.84 -3.83 19.26
C TYR A 263 10.65 -3.05 18.23
N ASP A 264 11.75 -3.60 17.72
CA ASP A 264 12.53 -2.96 16.67
C ASP A 264 11.70 -2.73 15.39
N ILE A 265 10.80 -3.65 15.05
CA ILE A 265 9.85 -3.45 13.93
C ILE A 265 9.01 -2.19 14.13
N LEU A 266 8.55 -1.95 15.37
CA LEU A 266 7.72 -0.80 15.73
C LEU A 266 8.55 0.49 15.83
N ILE A 267 9.77 0.41 16.36
CA ILE A 267 10.67 1.56 16.54
C ILE A 267 11.14 2.10 15.19
N TYR A 268 11.46 1.21 14.26
CA TYR A 268 11.88 1.59 12.90
C TYR A 268 10.71 1.85 11.94
N ASP A 269 9.48 1.73 12.43
CA ASP A 269 8.23 1.96 11.66
C ASP A 269 8.21 1.17 10.33
N PHE A 270 8.59 -0.12 10.38
CA PHE A 270 8.54 -0.96 9.20
C PHE A 270 7.10 -1.34 8.85
N ASP A 271 6.82 -1.41 7.54
CA ASP A 271 5.53 -1.87 7.05
C ASP A 271 5.28 -3.33 7.48
N ILE A 272 4.29 -3.50 8.37
CA ILE A 272 3.94 -4.82 8.95
C ILE A 272 3.50 -5.82 7.89
N ASN A 273 2.86 -5.38 6.81
CA ASN A 273 2.46 -6.30 5.74
C ASN A 273 3.69 -6.82 4.99
N GLU A 274 4.64 -5.92 4.70
CA GLU A 274 5.92 -6.32 4.11
C GLU A 274 6.67 -7.27 5.03
N CYS A 275 6.68 -6.98 6.34
CA CYS A 275 7.29 -7.82 7.36
C CYS A 275 6.69 -9.21 7.39
N ALA A 276 5.37 -9.31 7.52
CA ALA A 276 4.66 -10.59 7.57
C ALA A 276 4.88 -11.40 6.28
N TRP A 277 4.78 -10.73 5.14
CA TRP A 277 4.99 -11.37 3.85
C TRP A 277 6.42 -11.86 3.64
N HIS A 278 7.42 -11.08 4.06
CA HIS A 278 8.82 -11.47 3.99
C HIS A 278 9.09 -12.72 4.85
N LEU A 279 8.61 -12.73 6.10
CA LEU A 279 8.75 -13.87 7.00
C LEU A 279 8.13 -15.16 6.39
N ILE A 280 6.89 -15.08 5.92
CA ILE A 280 6.22 -16.25 5.31
C ILE A 280 6.96 -16.72 4.07
N SER A 281 7.39 -15.80 3.21
CA SER A 281 8.10 -16.11 1.97
C SER A 281 9.44 -16.81 2.23
N GLU A 282 10.20 -16.32 3.21
CA GLU A 282 11.49 -16.93 3.58
C GLU A 282 11.33 -18.29 4.27
N LEU A 283 10.32 -18.44 5.14
CA LEU A 283 10.00 -19.74 5.75
C LEU A 283 9.57 -20.77 4.69
N LYS A 284 8.84 -20.33 3.67
CA LYS A 284 8.48 -21.17 2.52
C LYS A 284 9.70 -21.57 1.68
N LYS A 285 10.59 -20.61 1.34
CA LYS A 285 11.82 -20.87 0.59
C LYS A 285 12.75 -21.82 1.32
N LYS A 286 12.80 -21.76 2.64
CA LYS A 286 13.56 -22.68 3.50
C LYS A 286 12.86 -24.04 3.71
N HIS A 287 11.72 -24.27 3.06
CA HIS A 287 10.90 -25.49 3.21
C HIS A 287 10.48 -25.81 4.65
N VAL A 288 10.44 -24.79 5.52
CA VAL A 288 9.99 -24.91 6.91
C VAL A 288 8.46 -24.93 6.98
N LEU A 289 7.79 -24.17 6.09
CA LEU A 289 6.35 -24.21 5.90
C LEU A 289 6.00 -25.08 4.69
N GLN A 290 5.15 -26.08 4.90
CA GLN A 290 4.64 -26.98 3.87
C GLN A 290 3.45 -26.34 3.13
N ASP A 291 3.20 -26.78 1.88
CA ASP A 291 2.12 -26.23 1.05
C ASP A 291 0.74 -26.49 1.66
N GLU A 292 0.56 -27.62 2.34
CA GLU A 292 -0.68 -28.02 3.00
C GLU A 292 -1.13 -27.02 4.07
N ASN A 293 -0.19 -26.43 4.81
CA ASN A 293 -0.48 -25.50 5.90
C ASN A 293 -0.56 -24.04 5.42
N MET A 294 -0.28 -23.76 4.14
CA MET A 294 -0.21 -22.39 3.64
C MET A 294 -1.54 -21.67 3.72
N THR A 295 -2.65 -22.36 3.49
CA THR A 295 -4.01 -21.77 3.58
C THR A 295 -4.28 -21.30 5.02
N GLU A 296 -3.93 -22.11 6.01
CA GLU A 296 -4.11 -21.77 7.43
C GLU A 296 -3.23 -20.59 7.84
N VAL A 297 -1.95 -20.59 7.41
CA VAL A 297 -1.02 -19.46 7.62
C VAL A 297 -1.59 -18.17 7.05
N LEU A 298 -2.13 -18.18 5.82
CA LEU A 298 -2.68 -16.99 5.19
C LEU A 298 -3.95 -16.49 5.89
N ILE A 299 -4.83 -17.38 6.34
CA ILE A 299 -6.03 -17.00 7.11
C ILE A 299 -5.63 -16.35 8.45
N HIS A 300 -4.67 -16.92 9.15
CA HIS A 300 -4.18 -16.35 10.40
C HIS A 300 -3.45 -15.02 10.19
N THR A 301 -2.68 -14.90 9.12
CA THR A 301 -2.02 -13.63 8.75
C THR A 301 -3.04 -12.54 8.43
N HIS A 302 -4.10 -12.87 7.70
CA HIS A 302 -5.18 -11.91 7.43
C HIS A 302 -5.85 -11.44 8.73
N LYS A 303 -6.19 -12.36 9.64
CA LYS A 303 -6.75 -12.02 10.96
C LYS A 303 -5.79 -11.16 11.78
N PHE A 304 -4.49 -11.51 11.80
CA PHE A 304 -3.47 -10.70 12.46
C PHE A 304 -3.46 -9.27 11.93
N LEU A 305 -3.39 -9.07 10.61
CA LEU A 305 -3.37 -7.75 9.98
C LEU A 305 -4.67 -6.97 10.26
N GLN A 306 -5.82 -7.63 10.32
CA GLN A 306 -7.09 -7.02 10.66
C GLN A 306 -7.09 -6.44 12.08
N TYR A 307 -6.60 -7.20 13.06
CA TYR A 307 -6.55 -6.75 14.45
C TYR A 307 -5.42 -5.78 14.74
N TYR A 308 -4.27 -5.93 14.07
CA TYR A 308 -3.11 -5.07 14.26
C TYR A 308 -3.43 -3.59 14.02
N ASN A 309 -4.12 -3.28 12.93
CA ASN A 309 -4.43 -1.90 12.56
C ASN A 309 -5.50 -1.23 13.43
N ASN A 310 -6.32 -2.02 14.12
CA ASN A 310 -7.45 -1.51 14.91
C ASN A 310 -7.16 -1.46 16.42
N ASN A 311 -5.91 -1.72 16.84
CA ASN A 311 -5.63 -1.94 18.25
C ASN A 311 -4.60 -0.99 18.83
N TYR A 312 -4.83 -0.58 20.08
CA TYR A 312 -3.99 0.36 20.83
C TYR A 312 -2.60 -0.22 21.20
N ARG A 313 -2.45 -1.56 21.25
CA ARG A 313 -1.21 -2.24 21.65
C ARG A 313 -0.75 -3.24 20.60
N PRO A 314 -0.12 -2.77 19.52
CA PRO A 314 0.25 -3.61 18.38
C PRO A 314 1.23 -4.73 18.72
N ILE A 315 2.06 -4.56 19.76
CA ILE A 315 3.07 -5.56 20.15
C ILE A 315 2.45 -6.94 20.48
N TYR A 316 1.30 -6.97 21.14
CA TYR A 316 0.65 -8.26 21.47
C TYR A 316 0.18 -9.03 20.24
N HIS A 317 -0.22 -8.31 19.20
CA HIS A 317 -0.60 -8.94 17.93
C HIS A 317 0.61 -9.48 17.18
N LEU A 318 1.75 -8.76 17.22
CA LEU A 318 3.02 -9.23 16.67
C LEU A 318 3.53 -10.49 17.40
N GLU A 319 3.48 -10.50 18.73
CA GLU A 319 3.83 -11.65 19.55
C GLU A 319 2.97 -12.87 19.20
N ASN A 320 1.64 -12.67 19.15
CA ASN A 320 0.71 -13.74 18.80
C ASN A 320 0.97 -14.29 17.39
N PHE A 321 1.28 -13.41 16.42
CA PHE A 321 1.64 -13.82 15.08
C PHE A 321 2.95 -14.62 15.03
N ALA A 322 3.98 -14.16 15.73
CA ALA A 322 5.25 -14.89 15.82
C ALA A 322 5.08 -16.28 16.47
N PHE A 323 4.31 -16.37 17.57
CA PHE A 323 4.03 -17.65 18.21
C PHE A 323 3.17 -18.59 17.36
N MET A 324 2.23 -18.05 16.58
CA MET A 324 1.47 -18.83 15.61
C MET A 324 2.41 -19.49 14.59
N LEU A 325 3.35 -18.73 14.03
CA LEU A 325 4.35 -19.29 13.11
C LEU A 325 5.22 -20.37 13.78
N VAL A 326 5.69 -20.10 15.00
CA VAL A 326 6.48 -21.08 15.79
C VAL A 326 5.70 -22.38 16.02
N ASN A 327 4.42 -22.29 16.42
CA ASN A 327 3.58 -23.45 16.66
C ASN A 327 3.37 -24.28 15.40
N MET A 328 3.17 -23.66 14.25
CA MET A 328 3.04 -24.37 12.97
C MET A 328 4.34 -25.08 12.58
N ILE A 329 5.48 -24.45 12.81
CA ILE A 329 6.79 -25.06 12.55
C ILE A 329 7.02 -26.25 13.46
N CYS A 330 6.65 -26.16 14.74
CA CYS A 330 6.74 -27.26 15.69
C CYS A 330 5.84 -28.44 15.31
N ALA A 331 4.61 -28.16 14.85
CA ALA A 331 3.68 -29.21 14.41
C ALA A 331 4.23 -29.93 13.17
N ASN A 332 4.81 -29.22 12.21
CA ASN A 332 5.44 -29.81 11.03
C ASN A 332 6.63 -30.72 11.39
N LYS A 333 7.49 -30.28 12.32
CA LYS A 333 8.64 -31.11 12.80
C LYS A 333 8.16 -32.39 13.46
N LYS A 334 7.10 -32.35 14.25
CA LYS A 334 6.54 -33.56 14.90
C LYS A 334 5.96 -34.54 13.88
N ASN A 335 5.25 -34.05 12.87
CA ASN A 335 4.67 -34.90 11.83
C ASN A 335 5.75 -35.57 10.97
N SER A 336 6.84 -34.86 10.65
CA SER A 336 7.97 -35.46 9.90
C SER A 336 8.71 -36.53 10.69
N ILE A 337 8.83 -36.41 12.02
CA ILE A 337 9.45 -37.44 12.88
C ILE A 337 8.56 -38.67 12.96
N ASN A 338 7.24 -38.50 13.11
CA ASN A 338 6.30 -39.63 13.20
C ASN A 338 6.22 -40.46 11.91
N THR A 339 6.31 -39.80 10.74
CA THR A 339 6.36 -40.49 9.44
C THR A 339 7.65 -41.27 9.25
N THR A 340 8.78 -40.82 9.77
CA THR A 340 10.07 -41.48 9.68
C THR A 340 10.12 -42.72 10.64
N VAL A 341 9.47 -42.63 11.78
CA VAL A 341 9.40 -43.76 12.74
C VAL A 341 8.49 -44.89 12.22
N GLN A 342 7.40 -44.55 11.52
CA GLN A 342 6.52 -45.57 10.93
C GLN A 342 7.15 -46.29 9.74
N HIS A 343 8.03 -45.67 8.97
CA HIS A 343 8.77 -46.36 7.90
C HIS A 343 9.88 -47.29 8.40
N ASN A 344 10.43 -47.04 9.58
CA ASN A 344 11.47 -47.88 10.17
C ASN A 344 10.92 -49.09 10.97
N THR A 345 9.61 -49.14 11.24
CA THR A 345 8.95 -50.27 11.94
C THR A 345 8.33 -51.29 10.98
N THR A 346 8.39 -51.04 9.68
CA THR A 346 7.85 -51.92 8.62
C THR A 346 8.94 -52.60 7.77
N GLN A 347 10.19 -52.56 8.21
CA GLN A 347 11.30 -53.39 7.73
C GLN A 347 11.68 -54.38 8.80
#